data_a1f4b21603814526c76a1616e50e3845
#
_entry.id   a1f4b21603814526c76a1616e50e3845
#
_cell.length_a   1.000
_cell.length_b   1.000
_cell.length_c   1.000
_cell.angle_alpha   90.00
_cell.angle_beta   90.00
_cell.angle_gamma   90.00
#
_symmetry.space_group_name_H-M   'P 1'
#
loop_
_entity.id
_entity.type
_entity.pdbx_description
1 polymer ?
#
loop_
_entity_poly.entity_id
_entity_poly.type
_entity_poly.pdbx_seq_one_letter_code
_entity_poly.pdbx_strand_id
1 'polypeptide(L)'
;MLALAPAIVMTSALAQSAPQSIAMLDCTLIDDNAAYNDAEIDRIQSARLAMLSGAFRDDLRERALFRVADNAKASDLIATLKSTQDMNACNGCELRVAKELGTSRVGVCWVQKISNLILNMNLRVEDANSGAMLFQRSVDIRGNTDLSWKRGAKALVDLLASDPSATR
;
A
#
# COMPACT_ATOMS: atom_id res chain seq x y z
N MET A 1 -36.01 56.26 13.60
CA MET A 1 -36.12 54.79 13.63
C MET A 1 -35.04 54.25 12.71
N LEU A 2 -33.96 53.73 13.28
CA LEU A 2 -32.86 53.13 12.51
C LEU A 2 -33.08 51.60 12.49
N ALA A 3 -33.27 51.03 11.33
CA ALA A 3 -33.39 49.59 11.16
C ALA A 3 -32.01 48.94 11.01
N LEU A 4 -31.61 48.12 12.00
CA LEU A 4 -30.41 47.28 11.92
C LEU A 4 -30.74 46.03 11.13
N ALA A 5 -30.10 45.85 9.96
CA ALA A 5 -30.18 44.59 9.20
C ALA A 5 -29.16 43.57 9.74
N PRO A 6 -29.55 42.32 9.99
CA PRO A 6 -28.60 41.28 10.41
C PRO A 6 -27.72 40.82 9.24
N ALA A 7 -26.39 40.86 9.43
CA ALA A 7 -25.44 40.30 8.49
C ALA A 7 -25.45 38.76 8.64
N ILE A 8 -25.87 38.04 7.59
CA ILE A 8 -25.78 36.59 7.52
C ILE A 8 -24.34 36.22 7.12
N VAL A 9 -23.59 35.68 8.06
CA VAL A 9 -22.26 35.11 7.81
C VAL A 9 -22.45 33.72 7.21
N MET A 10 -22.28 33.57 5.90
CA MET A 10 -22.22 32.28 5.26
C MET A 10 -20.87 31.63 5.55
N THR A 11 -20.82 30.65 6.45
CA THR A 11 -19.69 29.76 6.65
C THR A 11 -19.64 28.76 5.50
N SER A 12 -18.69 28.93 4.58
CA SER A 12 -18.39 27.94 3.53
C SER A 12 -17.74 26.72 4.21
N ALA A 13 -18.50 25.65 4.40
CA ALA A 13 -17.95 24.36 4.76
C ALA A 13 -17.12 23.85 3.58
N LEU A 14 -15.79 23.74 3.74
CA LEU A 14 -14.93 23.06 2.79
C LEU A 14 -15.34 21.59 2.81
N ALA A 15 -16.03 21.13 1.78
CA ALA A 15 -16.34 19.73 1.59
C ALA A 15 -15.02 18.97 1.39
N GLN A 16 -14.56 18.24 2.40
CA GLN A 16 -13.45 17.31 2.25
C GLN A 16 -13.89 16.23 1.27
N SER A 17 -13.18 16.10 0.14
CA SER A 17 -13.41 15.01 -0.80
C SER A 17 -13.23 13.67 -0.09
N ALA A 18 -14.13 12.71 -0.35
CA ALA A 18 -14.01 11.37 0.23
C ALA A 18 -12.67 10.73 -0.18
N PRO A 19 -12.05 9.93 0.71
CA PRO A 19 -10.78 9.26 0.39
C PRO A 19 -10.87 8.46 -0.89
N GLN A 20 -9.81 8.48 -1.71
CA GLN A 20 -9.69 7.68 -2.91
C GLN A 20 -9.75 6.19 -2.58
N SER A 21 -10.24 5.37 -3.53
CA SER A 21 -10.22 3.91 -3.37
C SER A 21 -8.86 3.35 -3.79
N ILE A 22 -8.36 2.36 -3.06
CA ILE A 22 -7.08 1.69 -3.37
C ILE A 22 -7.22 0.17 -3.31
N ALA A 23 -6.66 -0.50 -4.31
CA ALA A 23 -6.33 -1.92 -4.26
C ALA A 23 -4.92 -2.07 -3.68
N MET A 24 -4.79 -2.34 -2.38
CA MET A 24 -3.49 -2.60 -1.77
C MET A 24 -3.16 -4.09 -1.90
N LEU A 25 -2.23 -4.42 -2.82
CA LEU A 25 -1.83 -5.80 -3.09
C LEU A 25 -1.06 -6.41 -1.91
N ASP A 26 -0.98 -7.75 -1.88
CA ASP A 26 -0.12 -8.43 -0.91
C ASP A 26 1.33 -8.07 -1.17
N CYS A 27 2.06 -7.84 -0.09
CA CYS A 27 3.49 -7.60 -0.16
C CYS A 27 4.23 -8.85 -0.61
N THR A 28 5.31 -8.66 -1.34
CA THR A 28 6.16 -9.72 -1.86
C THR A 28 7.57 -9.63 -1.28
N LEU A 29 8.34 -10.71 -1.42
CA LEU A 29 9.72 -10.79 -0.96
C LEU A 29 10.64 -11.04 -2.16
N ILE A 30 11.71 -10.25 -2.25
CA ILE A 30 12.87 -10.52 -3.06
C ILE A 30 13.99 -10.90 -2.08
N ASP A 31 14.36 -12.17 -2.04
CA ASP A 31 15.38 -12.69 -1.14
C ASP A 31 16.61 -13.12 -1.95
N ASP A 32 17.69 -12.37 -1.83
CA ASP A 32 18.94 -12.63 -2.54
C ASP A 32 19.58 -13.97 -2.11
N ASN A 33 19.13 -14.53 -0.98
CA ASN A 33 19.60 -15.80 -0.43
C ASN A 33 18.53 -16.90 -0.43
N ALA A 34 17.47 -16.78 -1.23
CA ALA A 34 16.35 -17.73 -1.26
C ALA A 34 16.79 -19.19 -1.45
N ALA A 35 17.84 -19.43 -2.25
CA ALA A 35 18.36 -20.76 -2.51
C ALA A 35 18.95 -21.46 -1.25
N TYR A 36 19.21 -20.72 -0.19
CA TYR A 36 19.77 -21.23 1.06
C TYR A 36 18.73 -21.31 2.18
N ASN A 37 17.48 -20.94 1.93
CA ASN A 37 16.41 -21.05 2.89
C ASN A 37 15.99 -22.51 3.07
N ASP A 38 15.69 -22.88 4.30
CA ASP A 38 14.92 -24.08 4.60
C ASP A 38 13.41 -23.77 4.68
N ALA A 39 12.60 -24.81 4.78
CA ALA A 39 11.15 -24.68 4.83
C ALA A 39 10.65 -23.86 6.03
N GLU A 40 11.38 -23.84 7.15
CA GLU A 40 11.02 -23.06 8.33
C GLU A 40 11.29 -21.56 8.09
N ILE A 41 12.41 -21.22 7.46
CA ILE A 41 12.71 -19.85 7.06
C ILE A 41 11.63 -19.33 6.09
N ASP A 42 11.26 -20.13 5.09
CA ASP A 42 10.23 -19.75 4.11
C ASP A 42 8.86 -19.56 4.76
N ARG A 43 8.51 -20.42 5.72
CA ARG A 43 7.26 -20.29 6.49
C ARG A 43 7.24 -18.99 7.31
N ILE A 44 8.34 -18.68 7.99
CA ILE A 44 8.46 -17.43 8.78
C ILE A 44 8.34 -16.20 7.88
N GLN A 45 9.01 -16.21 6.74
CA GLN A 45 8.97 -15.08 5.80
C GLN A 45 7.56 -14.90 5.21
N SER A 46 6.89 -15.99 4.85
CA SER A 46 5.50 -15.96 4.35
C SER A 46 4.54 -15.38 5.39
N ALA A 47 4.69 -15.78 6.67
CA ALA A 47 3.89 -15.23 7.76
C ALA A 47 4.14 -13.72 7.96
N ARG A 48 5.39 -13.27 7.84
CA ARG A 48 5.72 -11.84 7.91
C ARG A 48 5.14 -11.04 6.75
N LEU A 49 5.14 -11.58 5.54
CA LEU A 49 4.52 -10.93 4.37
C LEU A 49 3.01 -10.77 4.56
N ALA A 50 2.34 -11.80 5.08
CA ALA A 50 0.91 -11.73 5.40
C ALA A 50 0.63 -10.65 6.48
N MET A 51 1.42 -10.65 7.56
CA MET A 51 1.34 -9.64 8.61
C MET A 51 1.58 -8.22 8.06
N LEU A 52 2.58 -8.04 7.21
CA LEU A 52 2.93 -6.77 6.60
C LEU A 52 1.80 -6.25 5.71
N SER A 53 1.24 -7.13 4.87
CA SER A 53 0.12 -6.81 3.98
C SER A 53 -1.12 -6.37 4.78
N GLY A 54 -1.40 -7.04 5.89
CA GLY A 54 -2.43 -6.63 6.84
C GLY A 54 -2.15 -5.25 7.44
N ALA A 55 -0.94 -5.05 7.98
CA ALA A 55 -0.54 -3.79 8.60
C ALA A 55 -0.70 -2.58 7.65
N PHE A 56 -0.28 -2.70 6.38
CA PHE A 56 -0.50 -1.64 5.40
C PHE A 56 -1.98 -1.33 5.20
N ARG A 57 -2.82 -2.37 5.00
CA ARG A 57 -4.26 -2.17 4.78
C ARG A 57 -4.94 -1.53 5.97
N ASP A 58 -4.57 -1.94 7.17
CA ASP A 58 -5.15 -1.43 8.41
C ASP A 58 -4.73 0.02 8.65
N ASP A 59 -3.43 0.35 8.56
CA ASP A 59 -2.93 1.73 8.68
C ASP A 59 -3.58 2.68 7.65
N LEU A 60 -3.75 2.24 6.41
CA LEU A 60 -4.39 3.05 5.36
C LEU A 60 -5.86 3.33 5.67
N ARG A 61 -6.58 2.36 6.26
CA ARG A 61 -7.98 2.52 6.68
C ARG A 61 -8.12 3.38 7.93
N GLU A 62 -7.38 3.04 8.99
CA GLU A 62 -7.45 3.70 10.30
C GLU A 62 -7.11 5.19 10.21
N ARG A 63 -6.16 5.54 9.34
CA ARG A 63 -5.76 6.93 9.11
C ARG A 63 -6.61 7.64 8.04
N ALA A 64 -7.64 6.97 7.51
CA ALA A 64 -8.51 7.49 6.46
C ALA A 64 -7.74 8.01 5.23
N LEU A 65 -6.57 7.45 4.92
CA LEU A 65 -5.78 7.83 3.76
C LEU A 65 -6.43 7.33 2.47
N PHE A 66 -6.98 6.11 2.52
CA PHE A 66 -7.68 5.48 1.40
C PHE A 66 -8.85 4.63 1.89
N ARG A 67 -9.83 4.46 1.00
CA ARG A 67 -10.84 3.41 1.11
C ARG A 67 -10.26 2.13 0.50
N VAL A 68 -9.71 1.25 1.35
CA VAL A 68 -9.03 0.03 0.92
C VAL A 68 -10.04 -1.02 0.47
N ALA A 69 -9.92 -1.47 -0.79
CA ALA A 69 -10.76 -2.52 -1.35
C ALA A 69 -10.46 -3.89 -0.72
N ASP A 70 -11.44 -4.78 -0.79
CA ASP A 70 -11.25 -6.19 -0.41
C ASP A 70 -10.73 -6.98 -1.62
N ASN A 71 -9.48 -7.43 -1.53
CA ASN A 71 -8.81 -8.19 -2.60
C ASN A 71 -9.45 -9.59 -2.84
N ALA A 72 -10.25 -10.10 -1.89
CA ALA A 72 -10.95 -11.38 -2.07
C ALA A 72 -11.85 -11.38 -3.32
N LYS A 73 -12.38 -10.22 -3.70
CA LYS A 73 -13.20 -10.08 -4.91
C LYS A 73 -12.44 -10.27 -6.23
N ALA A 74 -11.11 -10.21 -6.19
CA ALA A 74 -10.23 -10.44 -7.33
C ALA A 74 -9.31 -11.66 -7.12
N SER A 75 -9.64 -12.56 -6.19
CA SER A 75 -8.80 -13.70 -5.79
C SER A 75 -8.36 -14.56 -6.97
N ASP A 76 -9.29 -14.90 -7.87
CA ASP A 76 -9.02 -15.78 -9.01
C ASP A 76 -8.07 -15.10 -10.03
N LEU A 77 -8.26 -13.81 -10.28
CA LEU A 77 -7.35 -13.03 -11.12
C LEU A 77 -5.97 -12.96 -10.48
N ILE A 78 -5.88 -12.66 -9.18
CA ILE A 78 -4.62 -12.58 -8.44
C ILE A 78 -3.90 -13.94 -8.46
N ALA A 79 -4.61 -15.04 -8.24
CA ALA A 79 -4.04 -16.39 -8.31
C ALA A 79 -3.50 -16.71 -9.69
N THR A 80 -4.25 -16.38 -10.74
CA THR A 80 -3.84 -16.58 -12.14
C THR A 80 -2.58 -15.76 -12.45
N LEU A 81 -2.53 -14.48 -12.04
CA LEU A 81 -1.35 -13.64 -12.27
C LEU A 81 -0.13 -14.19 -11.53
N LYS A 82 -0.27 -14.56 -10.25
CA LYS A 82 0.83 -15.13 -9.45
C LYS A 82 1.36 -16.45 -10.00
N SER A 83 0.53 -17.26 -10.67
CA SER A 83 0.94 -18.55 -11.25
C SER A 83 1.70 -18.40 -12.58
N THR A 84 1.54 -17.28 -13.26
CA THR A 84 2.09 -17.05 -14.60
C THR A 84 3.19 -16.01 -14.66
N GLN A 85 3.28 -15.14 -13.65
CA GLN A 85 4.18 -13.99 -13.65
C GLN A 85 4.69 -13.68 -12.24
N ASP A 86 5.88 -13.08 -12.18
CA ASP A 86 6.37 -12.44 -10.96
C ASP A 86 5.65 -11.09 -10.78
N MET A 87 4.87 -10.95 -9.72
CA MET A 87 4.11 -9.73 -9.41
C MET A 87 5.00 -8.50 -9.19
N ASN A 88 6.29 -8.68 -8.85
CA ASN A 88 7.23 -7.57 -8.70
C ASN A 88 7.77 -7.07 -10.04
N ALA A 89 7.86 -7.96 -11.04
CA ALA A 89 8.40 -7.69 -12.36
C ALA A 89 7.30 -7.62 -13.44
N CYS A 90 6.04 -7.78 -13.05
CA CYS A 90 4.92 -7.74 -13.96
C CYS A 90 4.64 -6.30 -14.41
N ASN A 91 4.54 -6.12 -15.72
CA ASN A 91 4.20 -4.82 -16.29
C ASN A 91 2.67 -4.66 -16.41
N GLY A 92 2.05 -4.04 -15.40
CA GLY A 92 0.62 -3.70 -15.37
C GLY A 92 -0.31 -4.78 -14.80
N CYS A 93 0.19 -5.84 -14.14
CA CYS A 93 -0.66 -6.80 -13.43
C CYS A 93 -1.43 -6.12 -12.30
N GLU A 94 -0.78 -5.22 -11.58
CA GLU A 94 -1.36 -4.42 -10.52
C GLU A 94 -2.53 -3.58 -11.02
N LEU A 95 -2.41 -2.99 -12.22
CA LEU A 95 -3.47 -2.20 -12.84
C LEU A 95 -4.67 -3.08 -13.23
N ARG A 96 -4.42 -4.32 -13.66
CA ARG A 96 -5.50 -5.28 -13.94
C ARG A 96 -6.30 -5.62 -12.69
N VAL A 97 -5.62 -5.85 -11.56
CA VAL A 97 -6.29 -6.09 -10.26
C VAL A 97 -7.07 -4.86 -9.81
N ALA A 98 -6.48 -3.66 -9.92
CA ALA A 98 -7.18 -2.42 -9.58
C ALA A 98 -8.44 -2.21 -10.41
N LYS A 99 -8.39 -2.50 -11.71
CA LYS A 99 -9.53 -2.43 -12.63
C LYS A 99 -10.62 -3.43 -12.24
N GLU A 100 -10.26 -4.67 -11.91
CA GLU A 100 -11.20 -5.71 -11.46
C GLU A 100 -11.92 -5.28 -10.18
N LEU A 101 -11.20 -4.65 -9.25
CA LEU A 101 -11.74 -4.14 -7.98
C LEU A 101 -12.44 -2.77 -8.11
N GLY A 102 -12.41 -2.14 -9.28
CA GLY A 102 -13.00 -0.82 -9.50
C GLY A 102 -12.38 0.29 -8.64
N THR A 103 -11.06 0.23 -8.38
CA THR A 103 -10.36 1.21 -7.56
C THR A 103 -9.66 2.27 -8.40
N SER A 104 -9.51 3.48 -7.86
CA SER A 104 -8.82 4.59 -8.53
C SER A 104 -7.31 4.57 -8.32
N ARG A 105 -6.84 3.80 -7.35
CA ARG A 105 -5.41 3.64 -7.02
C ARG A 105 -5.06 2.17 -6.85
N VAL A 106 -3.80 1.86 -7.06
CA VAL A 106 -3.21 0.57 -6.70
C VAL A 106 -1.93 0.78 -5.88
N GLY A 107 -1.80 0.00 -4.81
CA GLY A 107 -0.63 -0.02 -3.96
C GLY A 107 0.12 -1.34 -4.12
N VAL A 108 1.42 -1.26 -4.33
CA VAL A 108 2.33 -2.40 -4.44
C VAL A 108 3.43 -2.26 -3.39
N CYS A 109 3.66 -3.31 -2.62
CA CYS A 109 4.76 -3.32 -1.67
C CYS A 109 5.64 -4.54 -1.86
N TRP A 110 6.94 -4.35 -1.64
CA TRP A 110 7.89 -5.46 -1.61
C TRP A 110 8.99 -5.21 -0.59
N VAL A 111 9.54 -6.30 -0.08
CA VAL A 111 10.71 -6.28 0.78
C VAL A 111 11.86 -6.94 0.01
N GLN A 112 12.96 -6.22 -0.13
CA GLN A 112 14.21 -6.79 -0.60
C GLN A 112 15.06 -7.18 0.60
N LYS A 113 15.35 -8.47 0.74
CA LYS A 113 16.18 -9.02 1.80
C LYS A 113 17.58 -9.33 1.27
N ILE A 114 18.52 -8.44 1.57
CA ILE A 114 19.94 -8.60 1.22
C ILE A 114 20.60 -9.57 2.23
N SER A 115 20.20 -9.47 3.50
CA SER A 115 20.63 -10.36 4.58
C SER A 115 19.63 -10.32 5.74
N ASN A 116 19.86 -11.12 6.79
CA ASN A 116 19.05 -11.05 8.02
C ASN A 116 19.26 -9.75 8.83
N LEU A 117 20.25 -8.94 8.47
CA LEU A 117 20.54 -7.67 9.15
C LEU A 117 20.14 -6.46 8.29
N ILE A 118 20.05 -6.62 6.98
CA ILE A 118 19.84 -5.53 6.03
C ILE A 118 18.68 -5.90 5.10
N LEU A 119 17.58 -5.19 5.25
CA LEU A 119 16.42 -5.30 4.38
C LEU A 119 16.01 -3.89 3.93
N ASN A 120 15.44 -3.81 2.73
CA ASN A 120 14.85 -2.59 2.20
C ASN A 120 13.37 -2.84 1.91
N MET A 121 12.49 -2.04 2.49
CA MET A 121 11.04 -2.14 2.29
C MET A 121 10.58 -1.01 1.39
N ASN A 122 9.74 -1.34 0.42
CA ASN A 122 9.30 -0.43 -0.63
C ASN A 122 7.78 -0.35 -0.67
N LEU A 123 7.27 0.83 -0.97
CA LEU A 123 5.86 1.07 -1.26
C LEU A 123 5.73 1.96 -2.49
N ARG A 124 4.90 1.54 -3.44
CA ARG A 124 4.52 2.28 -4.64
C ARG A 124 3.01 2.43 -4.68
N VAL A 125 2.54 3.62 -5.05
CA VAL A 125 1.13 3.90 -5.34
C VAL A 125 1.03 4.48 -6.73
N GLU A 126 0.12 3.94 -7.54
CA GLU A 126 -0.12 4.34 -8.92
C GLU A 126 -1.59 4.73 -9.14
N ASP A 127 -1.82 5.59 -10.10
CA ASP A 127 -3.16 5.83 -10.64
C ASP A 127 -3.61 4.61 -11.45
N ALA A 128 -4.74 4.02 -11.07
CA ALA A 128 -5.21 2.77 -11.67
C ALA A 128 -5.66 2.91 -13.14
N ASN A 129 -5.98 4.13 -13.61
CA ASN A 129 -6.42 4.36 -14.98
C ASN A 129 -5.26 4.63 -15.93
N SER A 130 -4.30 5.45 -15.49
CA SER A 130 -3.18 5.89 -16.34
C SER A 130 -1.90 5.09 -16.14
N GLY A 131 -1.77 4.37 -15.01
CA GLY A 131 -0.51 3.74 -14.60
C GLY A 131 0.54 4.75 -14.14
N ALA A 132 0.18 6.02 -13.98
CA ALA A 132 1.11 7.03 -13.51
C ALA A 132 1.53 6.77 -12.06
N MET A 133 2.82 6.80 -11.82
CA MET A 133 3.38 6.68 -10.47
C MET A 133 3.10 7.96 -9.68
N LEU A 134 2.34 7.84 -8.58
CA LEU A 134 1.99 8.96 -7.70
C LEU A 134 2.90 9.02 -6.47
N PHE A 135 3.38 7.86 -6.02
CA PHE A 135 4.24 7.75 -4.86
C PHE A 135 5.15 6.53 -5.01
N GLN A 136 6.42 6.70 -4.69
CA GLN A 136 7.33 5.59 -4.47
C GLN A 136 8.38 6.00 -3.43
N ARG A 137 8.47 5.23 -2.36
CA ARG A 137 9.47 5.41 -1.31
C ARG A 137 9.97 4.06 -0.81
N SER A 138 11.17 4.10 -0.28
CA SER A 138 11.79 2.96 0.39
C SER A 138 12.33 3.35 1.76
N VAL A 139 12.39 2.39 2.65
CA VAL A 139 13.01 2.52 3.97
C VAL A 139 13.88 1.31 4.25
N ASP A 140 15.06 1.57 4.79
CA ASP A 140 15.93 0.51 5.30
C ASP A 140 15.45 0.06 6.67
N ILE A 141 15.36 -1.25 6.87
CA ILE A 141 15.07 -1.84 8.17
C ILE A 141 16.25 -2.67 8.62
N ARG A 142 16.58 -2.55 9.90
CA ARG A 142 17.69 -3.29 10.52
C ARG A 142 17.13 -4.46 11.30
N GLY A 143 17.62 -5.67 10.96
CA GLY A 143 17.18 -6.92 11.55
C GLY A 143 15.88 -7.47 10.96
N ASN A 144 15.83 -8.78 10.79
CA ASN A 144 14.70 -9.50 10.21
C ASN A 144 13.75 -10.00 11.31
N THR A 145 13.06 -9.07 11.99
CA THR A 145 12.09 -9.35 13.05
C THR A 145 10.72 -8.76 12.72
N ASP A 146 9.65 -9.32 13.29
CA ASP A 146 8.28 -8.81 13.09
C ASP A 146 8.16 -7.33 13.48
N LEU A 147 8.87 -6.94 14.56
CA LEU A 147 8.87 -5.56 15.03
C LEU A 147 9.55 -4.61 14.03
N SER A 148 10.70 -5.01 13.45
CA SER A 148 11.40 -4.19 12.46
C SER A 148 10.56 -4.04 11.18
N TRP A 149 9.85 -5.10 10.76
CA TRP A 149 8.94 -5.05 9.61
C TRP A 149 7.75 -4.12 9.85
N LYS A 150 7.10 -4.21 11.03
CA LYS A 150 5.99 -3.30 11.39
C LYS A 150 6.43 -1.84 11.46
N ARG A 151 7.62 -1.56 11.99
CA ARG A 151 8.18 -0.20 12.02
C ARG A 151 8.46 0.34 10.63
N GLY A 152 8.98 -0.50 9.73
CA GLY A 152 9.19 -0.14 8.32
C GLY A 152 7.88 0.20 7.62
N ALA A 153 6.84 -0.63 7.79
CA ALA A 153 5.51 -0.35 7.23
C ALA A 153 4.96 0.99 7.72
N LYS A 154 4.98 1.21 9.04
CA LYS A 154 4.54 2.47 9.63
C LYS A 154 5.30 3.67 9.05
N ALA A 155 6.62 3.60 8.93
CA ALA A 155 7.42 4.67 8.36
C ALA A 155 7.03 4.98 6.92
N LEU A 156 6.77 3.97 6.07
CA LEU A 156 6.30 4.17 4.70
C LEU A 156 4.91 4.80 4.64
N VAL A 157 3.99 4.39 5.52
CA VAL A 157 2.66 5.02 5.60
C VAL A 157 2.75 6.46 6.13
N ASP A 158 3.67 6.76 7.05
CA ASP A 158 3.93 8.14 7.50
C ASP A 158 4.42 9.02 6.34
N LEU A 159 5.33 8.52 5.50
CA LEU A 159 5.80 9.21 4.31
C LEU A 159 4.67 9.41 3.29
N LEU A 160 3.84 8.39 3.06
CA LEU A 160 2.69 8.47 2.16
C LEU A 160 1.66 9.50 2.65
N ALA A 161 1.37 9.53 3.95
CA ALA A 161 0.45 10.49 4.54
C ALA A 161 0.95 11.95 4.45
N SER A 162 2.26 12.14 4.38
CA SER A 162 2.88 13.46 4.20
C SER A 162 2.93 13.93 2.75
N ASP A 163 2.52 13.07 1.79
CA ASP A 163 2.51 13.39 0.35
C ASP A 163 1.07 13.57 -0.17
N PRO A 164 0.58 14.83 -0.27
CA PRO A 164 -0.79 15.09 -0.73
C PRO A 164 -1.05 14.68 -2.18
N SER A 165 -0.03 14.55 -3.02
CA SER A 165 -0.17 14.16 -4.43
C SER A 165 -0.58 12.69 -4.58
N ALA A 166 -0.22 11.87 -3.61
CA ALA A 166 -0.52 10.45 -3.59
C ALA A 166 -1.89 10.11 -2.98
N THR A 167 -2.39 10.95 -2.07
CA THR A 167 -3.59 10.67 -1.26
C THR A 167 -4.86 11.38 -1.73
N ARG A 168 -4.75 12.34 -2.66
CA ARG A 168 -5.87 13.12 -3.20
C ARG A 168 -6.37 12.62 -4.54
#